data_f9c81d0d19312cb3727de605f7db2861
#
_entry.id   f9c81d0d19312cb3727de605f7db2861
#
_cell.length_a   1.000
_cell.length_b   1.000
_cell.length_c   1.000
_cell.angle_alpha   90.00
_cell.angle_beta   90.00
_cell.angle_gamma   90.00
#
_symmetry.space_group_name_H-M   'P 1'
#
loop_
_entity.id
_entity.type
_entity.pdbx_description
1 polymer ?
#
loop_
_entity_poly.entity_id
_entity_poly.type
_entity_poly.pdbx_seq_one_letter_code
_entity_poly.pdbx_strand_id
1 'polypeptide(L)'
;MTASAPGFAQLQSHAARLAGASIAQLLETEPERIAVQALQVGPLYATFARQRYDAQAWDALLELGREHDLAGAFRRLFDGEKINSTEGRSVLHTALRGDLSSAPVAREAHRTAAKVRQRMRGLIEALEASDVTDIVSVGIGGSDLGPRLVADALRGPLPGRFRVHFISNVDGAAAQRVLAPLDPRRTAAIFISKTFGTQETLLNGAIVRDWLGGSGRIYAVSANPGRAASSFDIAPERVLPMWDWVGGRYSLWSAVGFPIALAIGFEAFEQLLAGAAEFDRHALEAPLEANLAVRHGLTAVWNRNALGLASHAVMTYDQRLALLPAYLQQLVMESLGKRVKVDGSPVDADTVPVWWGGVGTDVQHSFFQALHQGTGIVPADFIGTVHNDDPYAVNHEALLSNLLAQTEALANGQGSDDPHKVYPGGRPSTTILLDALTPRSLGALLAMYEHSVYVQSVVWGINAFDQFGVELGKQVANTLLPALRGQGQASDPVTAELIARLRR
;
A
#
# COMPACT_ATOMS: atom_id res chain seq x y z
N MET A 1 31.03 -4.00 -11.01
CA MET A 1 29.84 -3.81 -11.85
C MET A 1 29.50 -5.17 -12.44
N THR A 2 28.48 -5.84 -11.92
CA THR A 2 27.94 -7.08 -12.51
C THR A 2 27.30 -6.70 -13.84
N ALA A 3 27.52 -7.49 -14.90
CA ALA A 3 26.89 -7.26 -16.20
C ALA A 3 25.36 -7.30 -16.00
N SER A 4 24.67 -6.23 -16.40
CA SER A 4 23.21 -6.15 -16.35
C SER A 4 22.61 -7.22 -17.24
N ALA A 5 21.48 -7.82 -16.83
CA ALA A 5 20.73 -8.74 -17.68
C ALA A 5 20.39 -8.07 -19.04
N PRO A 6 20.34 -8.82 -20.16
CA PRO A 6 20.19 -8.22 -21.51
C PRO A 6 19.04 -7.21 -21.64
N GLY A 7 17.87 -7.49 -21.06
CA GLY A 7 16.72 -6.59 -21.11
C GLY A 7 16.96 -5.25 -20.40
N PHE A 8 17.62 -5.24 -19.24
CA PHE A 8 17.96 -3.98 -18.55
C PHE A 8 19.02 -3.17 -19.31
N ALA A 9 19.99 -3.82 -19.98
CA ALA A 9 20.97 -3.14 -20.82
C ALA A 9 20.30 -2.43 -21.99
N GLN A 10 19.27 -3.04 -22.60
CA GLN A 10 18.48 -2.41 -23.65
C GLN A 10 17.74 -1.16 -23.14
N LEU A 11 17.09 -1.25 -21.95
CA LEU A 11 16.44 -0.07 -21.34
C LEU A 11 17.43 1.06 -21.07
N GLN A 12 18.63 0.76 -20.58
CA GLN A 12 19.69 1.75 -20.34
C GLN A 12 20.17 2.39 -21.65
N SER A 13 20.23 1.64 -22.76
CA SER A 13 20.53 2.17 -24.09
C SER A 13 19.47 3.19 -24.55
N HIS A 14 18.18 2.87 -24.36
CA HIS A 14 17.11 3.82 -24.66
C HIS A 14 17.16 5.06 -23.75
N ALA A 15 17.47 4.90 -22.47
CA ALA A 15 17.64 6.03 -21.55
C ALA A 15 18.79 6.95 -21.97
N ALA A 16 19.93 6.37 -22.41
CA ALA A 16 21.06 7.15 -22.94
C ALA A 16 20.67 7.90 -24.21
N ARG A 17 19.93 7.26 -25.11
CA ARG A 17 19.41 7.92 -26.35
C ARG A 17 18.50 9.10 -26.03
N LEU A 18 17.70 9.00 -24.96
CA LEU A 18 16.72 10.01 -24.53
C LEU A 18 17.30 11.02 -23.51
N ALA A 19 18.57 10.94 -23.16
CA ALA A 19 19.16 11.76 -22.09
C ALA A 19 19.01 13.27 -22.33
N GLY A 20 19.06 13.71 -23.60
CA GLY A 20 18.90 15.11 -24.01
C GLY A 20 17.45 15.52 -24.32
N ALA A 21 16.51 14.59 -24.34
CA ALA A 21 15.12 14.88 -24.69
C ALA A 21 14.35 15.42 -23.48
N SER A 22 13.68 16.55 -23.64
CA SER A 22 12.73 17.06 -22.67
C SER A 22 11.36 16.38 -22.82
N ILE A 23 10.54 16.42 -21.75
CA ILE A 23 9.15 15.93 -21.82
C ILE A 23 8.35 16.74 -22.84
N ALA A 24 8.59 18.06 -22.95
CA ALA A 24 7.95 18.91 -23.96
C ALA A 24 8.29 18.46 -25.38
N GLN A 25 9.56 18.16 -25.67
CA GLN A 25 9.97 17.63 -26.97
C GLN A 25 9.33 16.27 -27.30
N LEU A 26 9.16 15.39 -26.30
CA LEU A 26 8.45 14.12 -26.50
C LEU A 26 6.97 14.34 -26.84
N LEU A 27 6.31 15.34 -26.25
CA LEU A 27 4.94 15.71 -26.58
C LEU A 27 4.83 16.31 -28.02
N GLU A 28 5.83 17.05 -28.46
CA GLU A 28 5.86 17.62 -29.81
C GLU A 28 6.14 16.56 -30.90
N THR A 29 7.06 15.63 -30.62
CA THR A 29 7.50 14.60 -31.59
C THR A 29 6.57 13.40 -31.68
N GLU A 30 5.74 13.17 -30.67
CA GLU A 30 4.76 12.09 -30.61
C GLU A 30 3.34 12.65 -30.48
N PRO A 31 2.68 13.12 -31.54
CA PRO A 31 1.36 13.77 -31.44
C PRO A 31 0.27 12.89 -30.83
N GLU A 32 0.37 11.56 -30.99
CA GLU A 32 -0.57 10.60 -30.39
C GLU A 32 -0.29 10.31 -28.90
N ARG A 33 0.83 10.85 -28.36
CA ARG A 33 1.31 10.54 -27.01
C ARG A 33 0.26 10.70 -25.92
N ILE A 34 -0.53 11.79 -25.98
CA ILE A 34 -1.55 12.08 -24.97
C ILE A 34 -2.59 10.96 -24.93
N ALA A 35 -2.99 10.44 -26.09
CA ALA A 35 -3.98 9.37 -26.20
C ALA A 35 -3.39 8.00 -25.87
N VAL A 36 -2.23 7.64 -26.45
CA VAL A 36 -1.64 6.29 -26.28
C VAL A 36 -1.00 6.08 -24.92
N GLN A 37 -0.62 7.16 -24.23
CA GLN A 37 -0.06 7.10 -22.89
C GLN A 37 -1.11 7.27 -21.78
N ALA A 38 -2.40 7.15 -22.10
CA ALA A 38 -3.50 7.21 -21.14
C ALA A 38 -4.32 5.93 -21.17
N LEU A 39 -4.80 5.52 -19.99
CA LEU A 39 -5.68 4.37 -19.81
C LEU A 39 -6.82 4.72 -18.88
N GLN A 40 -8.05 4.31 -19.27
CA GLN A 40 -9.24 4.35 -18.43
C GLN A 40 -9.61 2.93 -18.02
N VAL A 41 -9.68 2.66 -16.72
CA VAL A 41 -10.03 1.34 -16.16
C VAL A 41 -11.06 1.52 -15.06
N GLY A 42 -12.31 1.26 -15.37
CA GLY A 42 -13.40 1.54 -14.44
C GLY A 42 -13.36 3.00 -13.97
N PRO A 43 -13.32 3.25 -12.65
CA PRO A 43 -13.32 4.59 -12.10
C PRO A 43 -11.94 5.28 -12.11
N LEU A 44 -10.92 4.65 -12.70
CA LEU A 44 -9.54 5.17 -12.71
C LEU A 44 -9.16 5.62 -14.12
N TYR A 45 -8.74 6.88 -14.25
CA TYR A 45 -8.03 7.39 -15.41
C TYR A 45 -6.56 7.61 -15.01
N ALA A 46 -5.61 7.10 -15.80
CA ALA A 46 -4.19 7.32 -15.56
C ALA A 46 -3.50 7.75 -16.85
N THR A 47 -2.66 8.80 -16.78
CA THR A 47 -1.83 9.24 -17.88
C THR A 47 -0.35 9.22 -17.54
N PHE A 48 0.43 8.65 -18.45
CA PHE A 48 1.89 8.54 -18.41
C PHE A 48 2.56 9.48 -19.42
N ALA A 49 1.80 10.39 -20.01
CA ALA A 49 2.29 11.29 -21.05
C ALA A 49 3.49 12.16 -20.60
N ARG A 50 3.63 12.40 -19.29
CA ARG A 50 4.76 13.14 -18.69
C ARG A 50 5.88 12.22 -18.18
N GLN A 51 5.95 10.95 -18.62
CA GLN A 51 7.10 10.09 -18.36
C GLN A 51 8.23 10.33 -19.37
N ARG A 52 9.48 9.99 -18.98
CA ARG A 52 10.69 10.21 -19.78
C ARG A 52 11.06 8.99 -20.62
N TYR A 53 10.11 8.45 -21.37
CA TYR A 53 10.31 7.41 -22.38
C TYR A 53 9.46 7.73 -23.61
N ASP A 54 9.93 7.34 -24.79
CA ASP A 54 9.18 7.41 -26.03
C ASP A 54 8.54 6.06 -26.39
N ALA A 55 7.86 5.98 -27.53
CA ALA A 55 7.21 4.76 -28.00
C ALA A 55 8.20 3.57 -28.11
N GLN A 56 9.42 3.81 -28.62
CA GLN A 56 10.43 2.74 -28.76
C GLN A 56 10.89 2.19 -27.40
N ALA A 57 11.09 3.07 -26.43
CA ALA A 57 11.45 2.64 -25.06
C ALA A 57 10.27 1.92 -24.38
N TRP A 58 9.03 2.33 -24.67
CA TRP A 58 7.84 1.64 -24.19
C TRP A 58 7.72 0.23 -24.81
N ASP A 59 7.99 0.07 -26.12
CA ASP A 59 7.99 -1.23 -26.78
C ASP A 59 9.05 -2.17 -26.15
N ALA A 60 10.23 -1.64 -25.83
CA ALA A 60 11.27 -2.40 -25.11
C ALA A 60 10.84 -2.81 -23.70
N LEU A 61 10.09 -1.97 -22.98
CA LEU A 61 9.50 -2.33 -21.68
C LEU A 61 8.44 -3.43 -21.81
N LEU A 62 7.60 -3.38 -22.84
CA LEU A 62 6.63 -4.43 -23.12
C LEU A 62 7.29 -5.75 -23.47
N GLU A 63 8.38 -5.71 -24.25
CA GLU A 63 9.16 -6.91 -24.58
C GLU A 63 9.78 -7.52 -23.32
N LEU A 64 10.38 -6.70 -22.44
CA LEU A 64 10.86 -7.16 -21.14
C LEU A 64 9.71 -7.83 -20.32
N GLY A 65 8.51 -7.26 -20.37
CA GLY A 65 7.34 -7.85 -19.73
C GLY A 65 6.93 -9.21 -20.33
N ARG A 66 7.08 -9.39 -21.65
CA ARG A 66 6.83 -10.66 -22.34
C ARG A 66 7.90 -11.69 -22.02
N GLU A 67 9.18 -11.31 -22.03
CA GLU A 67 10.32 -12.17 -21.66
C GLU A 67 10.16 -12.73 -20.24
N HIS A 68 9.59 -11.95 -19.32
CA HIS A 68 9.30 -12.38 -17.95
C HIS A 68 7.92 -13.03 -17.78
N ASP A 69 7.21 -13.34 -18.86
CA ASP A 69 5.88 -14.00 -18.84
C ASP A 69 4.90 -13.33 -17.86
N LEU A 70 4.74 -12.01 -17.93
CA LEU A 70 3.82 -11.28 -17.05
C LEU A 70 2.38 -11.81 -17.14
N ALA A 71 1.90 -12.17 -18.33
CA ALA A 71 0.55 -12.73 -18.50
C ALA A 71 0.40 -14.09 -17.80
N GLY A 72 1.39 -14.96 -17.89
CA GLY A 72 1.43 -16.23 -17.15
C GLY A 72 1.59 -16.00 -15.64
N ALA A 73 2.35 -14.99 -15.24
CA ALA A 73 2.52 -14.62 -13.84
C ALA A 73 1.18 -14.22 -13.19
N PHE A 74 0.36 -13.41 -13.86
CA PHE A 74 -0.99 -13.11 -13.37
C PHE A 74 -1.85 -14.38 -13.23
N ARG A 75 -1.83 -15.29 -14.22
CA ARG A 75 -2.57 -16.55 -14.12
C ARG A 75 -2.12 -17.36 -12.90
N ARG A 76 -0.80 -17.52 -12.69
CA ARG A 76 -0.24 -18.23 -11.53
C ARG A 76 -0.69 -17.61 -10.19
N LEU A 77 -0.73 -16.27 -10.11
CA LEU A 77 -1.24 -15.56 -8.94
C LEU A 77 -2.72 -15.89 -8.68
N PHE A 78 -3.57 -15.75 -9.70
CA PHE A 78 -5.01 -15.95 -9.56
C PHE A 78 -5.38 -17.42 -9.35
N ASP A 79 -4.64 -18.34 -9.95
CA ASP A 79 -4.84 -19.80 -9.78
C ASP A 79 -4.33 -20.31 -8.42
N GLY A 80 -3.64 -19.46 -7.65
CA GLY A 80 -3.16 -19.79 -6.31
C GLY A 80 -1.99 -20.78 -6.33
N GLU A 81 -1.13 -20.68 -7.34
CA GLU A 81 0.14 -21.39 -7.29
C GLU A 81 0.98 -20.91 -6.10
N LYS A 82 1.95 -21.76 -5.67
CA LYS A 82 2.81 -21.44 -4.53
C LYS A 82 3.91 -20.44 -4.90
N ILE A 83 3.50 -19.26 -5.39
CA ILE A 83 4.42 -18.20 -5.84
C ILE A 83 5.16 -17.50 -4.68
N ASN A 84 4.70 -17.62 -3.44
CA ASN A 84 5.50 -17.30 -2.27
C ASN A 84 6.44 -18.48 -1.99
N SER A 85 7.46 -18.62 -2.84
CA SER A 85 8.35 -19.77 -2.89
C SER A 85 9.18 -19.95 -1.63
N THR A 86 9.63 -18.87 -0.99
CA THR A 86 10.47 -18.90 0.22
C THR A 86 9.73 -19.43 1.45
N GLU A 87 8.40 -19.32 1.49
CA GLU A 87 7.55 -19.87 2.54
C GLU A 87 6.73 -21.10 2.07
N GLY A 88 6.82 -21.47 0.77
CA GLY A 88 6.09 -22.60 0.18
C GLY A 88 4.57 -22.43 0.16
N ARG A 89 4.06 -21.21 0.07
CA ARG A 89 2.64 -20.85 0.22
C ARG A 89 2.04 -20.31 -1.09
N SER A 90 0.75 -20.57 -1.28
CA SER A 90 -0.07 -19.84 -2.25
C SER A 90 -0.24 -18.39 -1.83
N VAL A 91 -0.56 -17.53 -2.80
CA VAL A 91 -0.93 -16.13 -2.57
C VAL A 91 -2.30 -15.92 -3.19
N LEU A 92 -3.32 -15.71 -2.35
CA LEU A 92 -4.73 -15.74 -2.76
C LEU A 92 -5.52 -14.52 -2.21
N HIS A 93 -4.84 -13.37 -2.03
CA HIS A 93 -5.54 -12.15 -1.61
C HIS A 93 -6.60 -11.71 -2.65
N THR A 94 -6.42 -12.02 -3.93
CA THR A 94 -7.42 -11.76 -4.99
C THR A 94 -8.69 -12.58 -4.79
N ALA A 95 -8.59 -13.82 -4.30
CA ALA A 95 -9.75 -14.66 -3.99
C ALA A 95 -10.60 -14.15 -2.82
N LEU A 96 -10.09 -13.21 -2.01
CA LEU A 96 -10.86 -12.55 -0.96
C LEU A 96 -11.95 -11.65 -1.53
N ARG A 97 -11.79 -11.13 -2.74
CA ARG A 97 -12.64 -10.10 -3.34
C ARG A 97 -13.38 -10.56 -4.59
N GLY A 98 -12.90 -11.58 -5.32
CA GLY A 98 -13.54 -12.10 -6.53
C GLY A 98 -13.33 -13.59 -6.77
N ASP A 99 -14.24 -14.25 -7.52
CA ASP A 99 -14.11 -15.62 -8.03
C ASP A 99 -13.67 -15.54 -9.51
N LEU A 100 -12.39 -15.28 -9.73
CA LEU A 100 -11.82 -15.04 -11.07
C LEU A 100 -10.99 -16.22 -11.61
N SER A 101 -10.90 -17.33 -10.86
CA SER A 101 -10.15 -18.50 -11.27
C SER A 101 -10.98 -19.76 -11.18
N SER A 102 -10.79 -20.66 -12.15
CA SER A 102 -11.38 -22.01 -12.13
C SER A 102 -10.58 -23.01 -11.27
N ALA A 103 -9.38 -22.63 -10.82
CA ALA A 103 -8.52 -23.50 -10.01
C ALA A 103 -9.18 -23.87 -8.67
N PRO A 104 -9.17 -25.16 -8.27
CA PRO A 104 -9.86 -25.62 -7.07
C PRO A 104 -9.42 -24.90 -5.80
N VAL A 105 -8.12 -24.59 -5.66
CA VAL A 105 -7.57 -23.91 -4.47
C VAL A 105 -8.06 -22.46 -4.37
N ALA A 106 -8.14 -21.73 -5.49
CA ALA A 106 -8.63 -20.36 -5.52
C ALA A 106 -10.13 -20.30 -5.22
N ARG A 107 -10.93 -21.20 -5.82
CA ARG A 107 -12.36 -21.33 -5.53
C ARG A 107 -12.66 -21.67 -4.08
N GLU A 108 -11.87 -22.57 -3.48
CA GLU A 108 -12.03 -22.91 -2.07
C GLU A 108 -11.67 -21.74 -1.17
N ALA A 109 -10.60 -21.00 -1.48
CA ALA A 109 -10.22 -19.78 -0.78
C ALA A 109 -11.35 -18.72 -0.85
N HIS A 110 -11.94 -18.51 -2.05
CA HIS A 110 -13.06 -17.59 -2.23
C HIS A 110 -14.28 -18.00 -1.39
N ARG A 111 -14.70 -19.29 -1.45
CA ARG A 111 -15.82 -19.79 -0.65
C ARG A 111 -15.58 -19.65 0.87
N THR A 112 -14.37 -19.93 1.30
CA THR A 112 -13.97 -19.79 2.71
C THR A 112 -14.00 -18.33 3.15
N ALA A 113 -13.50 -17.41 2.33
CA ALA A 113 -13.57 -15.98 2.59
C ALA A 113 -15.02 -15.48 2.66
N ALA A 114 -15.88 -15.92 1.75
CA ALA A 114 -17.30 -15.56 1.76
C ALA A 114 -18.02 -16.00 3.05
N LYS A 115 -17.73 -17.21 3.56
CA LYS A 115 -18.29 -17.68 4.85
C LYS A 115 -17.83 -16.80 6.02
N VAL A 116 -16.57 -16.37 6.03
CA VAL A 116 -16.05 -15.48 7.08
C VAL A 116 -16.64 -14.08 6.97
N ARG A 117 -16.87 -13.56 5.77
CA ARG A 117 -17.60 -12.29 5.59
C ARG A 117 -19.02 -12.36 6.15
N GLN A 118 -19.74 -13.47 5.95
CA GLN A 118 -21.07 -13.65 6.56
C GLN A 118 -21.01 -13.68 8.09
N ARG A 119 -20.00 -14.34 8.68
CA ARG A 119 -19.80 -14.28 10.14
C ARG A 119 -19.50 -12.86 10.61
N MET A 120 -18.64 -12.13 9.88
CA MET A 120 -18.31 -10.74 10.16
C MET A 120 -19.56 -9.85 10.14
N ARG A 121 -20.44 -10.05 9.14
CA ARG A 121 -21.75 -9.36 9.08
C ARG A 121 -22.59 -9.61 10.32
N GLY A 122 -22.75 -10.85 10.74
CA GLY A 122 -23.51 -11.16 11.97
C GLY A 122 -22.92 -10.52 13.24
N LEU A 123 -21.57 -10.39 13.32
CA LEU A 123 -20.94 -9.68 14.44
C LEU A 123 -21.19 -8.16 14.36
N ILE A 124 -21.23 -7.56 13.17
CA ILE A 124 -21.59 -6.16 12.98
C ILE A 124 -23.05 -5.92 13.42
N GLU A 125 -23.99 -6.75 12.96
CA GLU A 125 -25.41 -6.67 13.34
C GLU A 125 -25.60 -6.79 14.87
N ALA A 126 -24.86 -7.68 15.51
CA ALA A 126 -24.88 -7.81 16.98
C ALA A 126 -24.32 -6.56 17.70
N LEU A 127 -23.27 -5.95 17.16
CA LEU A 127 -22.75 -4.69 17.68
C LEU A 127 -23.73 -3.53 17.45
N GLU A 128 -24.38 -3.48 16.29
CA GLU A 128 -25.39 -2.48 15.95
C GLU A 128 -26.62 -2.55 16.86
N ALA A 129 -26.97 -3.74 17.34
CA ALA A 129 -28.05 -3.95 18.29
C ALA A 129 -27.66 -3.59 19.74
N SER A 130 -26.38 -3.30 20.01
CA SER A 130 -25.85 -2.95 21.33
C SER A 130 -25.82 -1.45 21.58
N ASP A 131 -25.36 -1.03 22.76
CA ASP A 131 -25.10 0.36 23.14
C ASP A 131 -23.69 0.87 22.78
N VAL A 132 -22.87 0.04 22.13
CA VAL A 132 -21.53 0.38 21.64
C VAL A 132 -21.60 1.50 20.61
N THR A 133 -20.75 2.51 20.75
CA THR A 133 -20.59 3.65 19.82
C THR A 133 -19.18 3.78 19.27
N ASP A 134 -18.20 3.24 20.00
CA ASP A 134 -16.78 3.36 19.68
C ASP A 134 -16.13 1.99 19.54
N ILE A 135 -15.25 1.88 18.56
CA ILE A 135 -14.46 0.67 18.29
C ILE A 135 -12.98 1.04 18.36
N VAL A 136 -12.22 0.30 19.17
CA VAL A 136 -10.76 0.43 19.23
C VAL A 136 -10.12 -0.75 18.50
N SER A 137 -9.49 -0.48 17.35
CA SER A 137 -8.72 -1.47 16.58
C SER A 137 -7.27 -1.44 17.02
N VAL A 138 -6.78 -2.58 17.50
CA VAL A 138 -5.38 -2.78 17.94
C VAL A 138 -4.68 -3.71 16.97
N GLY A 139 -3.70 -3.18 16.25
CA GLY A 139 -2.93 -3.92 15.24
C GLY A 139 -1.78 -3.06 14.73
N ILE A 140 -0.82 -3.64 14.02
CA ILE A 140 0.33 -2.93 13.48
C ILE A 140 0.63 -3.39 12.05
N GLY A 141 1.28 -2.53 11.24
CA GLY A 141 1.62 -2.83 9.86
C GLY A 141 0.38 -3.11 9.02
N GLY A 142 0.31 -4.25 8.34
CA GLY A 142 -0.84 -4.62 7.50
C GLY A 142 -2.16 -4.78 8.26
N SER A 143 -2.11 -4.98 9.58
CA SER A 143 -3.30 -5.02 10.45
C SER A 143 -3.81 -3.62 10.83
N ASP A 144 -3.12 -2.56 10.45
CA ASP A 144 -3.45 -1.18 10.79
C ASP A 144 -3.53 -0.27 9.54
N LEU A 145 -2.45 -0.22 8.73
CA LEU A 145 -2.30 0.79 7.68
C LEU A 145 -3.42 0.77 6.64
N GLY A 146 -3.76 -0.40 6.12
CA GLY A 146 -4.87 -0.55 5.15
C GLY A 146 -6.23 -0.23 5.77
N PRO A 147 -6.61 -0.89 6.88
CA PRO A 147 -7.86 -0.58 7.59
C PRO A 147 -8.00 0.89 8.00
N ARG A 148 -6.94 1.50 8.54
CA ARG A 148 -6.94 2.91 8.94
C ARG A 148 -7.12 3.84 7.75
N LEU A 149 -6.38 3.61 6.66
CA LEU A 149 -6.51 4.40 5.42
C LEU A 149 -7.96 4.39 4.93
N VAL A 150 -8.55 3.20 4.76
CA VAL A 150 -9.90 3.08 4.18
C VAL A 150 -10.96 3.66 5.11
N ALA A 151 -10.86 3.38 6.42
CA ALA A 151 -11.78 3.93 7.40
C ALA A 151 -11.71 5.47 7.46
N ASP A 152 -10.52 6.05 7.36
CA ASP A 152 -10.33 7.50 7.37
C ASP A 152 -10.82 8.15 6.07
N ALA A 153 -10.44 7.58 4.91
CA ALA A 153 -10.77 8.11 3.60
C ALA A 153 -12.28 8.15 3.31
N LEU A 154 -13.05 7.20 3.84
CA LEU A 154 -14.47 7.03 3.50
C LEU A 154 -15.44 7.40 4.63
N ARG A 155 -14.93 7.79 5.79
CA ARG A 155 -15.76 8.12 6.97
C ARG A 155 -16.73 9.28 6.73
N GLY A 156 -16.34 10.31 5.98
CA GLY A 156 -17.15 11.51 5.76
C GLY A 156 -18.39 11.26 4.93
N PRO A 157 -18.25 10.69 3.70
CA PRO A 157 -19.38 10.47 2.80
C PRO A 157 -20.26 9.28 3.19
N LEU A 158 -19.73 8.35 3.99
CA LEU A 158 -20.42 7.13 4.39
C LEU A 158 -20.39 7.01 5.93
N PRO A 159 -21.27 7.72 6.67
CA PRO A 159 -21.27 7.64 8.12
C PRO A 159 -21.70 6.24 8.56
N GLY A 160 -20.74 5.41 8.90
CA GLY A 160 -20.99 4.22 9.67
C GLY A 160 -21.50 4.58 11.07
N ARG A 161 -22.17 3.64 11.72
CA ARG A 161 -22.68 3.86 13.09
C ARG A 161 -21.57 4.06 14.11
N PHE A 162 -20.37 3.47 13.88
CA PHE A 162 -19.30 3.42 14.86
C PHE A 162 -18.18 4.42 14.56
N ARG A 163 -17.66 5.04 15.62
CA ARG A 163 -16.38 5.76 15.56
C ARG A 163 -15.27 4.75 15.76
N VAL A 164 -14.45 4.54 14.74
CA VAL A 164 -13.34 3.59 14.80
C VAL A 164 -12.05 4.34 15.08
N HIS A 165 -11.31 3.87 16.09
CA HIS A 165 -10.04 4.41 16.57
C HIS A 165 -8.96 3.34 16.43
N PHE A 166 -7.72 3.74 16.15
CA PHE A 166 -6.63 2.82 15.89
C PHE A 166 -5.47 3.02 16.86
N ILE A 167 -4.99 1.92 17.45
CA ILE A 167 -3.78 1.88 18.28
C ILE A 167 -2.81 0.89 17.62
N SER A 168 -1.65 1.40 17.17
CA SER A 168 -0.63 0.57 16.49
C SER A 168 0.72 0.61 17.20
N ASN A 169 1.20 1.80 17.57
CA ASN A 169 2.50 1.97 18.19
C ASN A 169 2.50 1.43 19.63
N VAL A 170 3.62 0.80 20.02
CA VAL A 170 3.83 0.30 21.41
C VAL A 170 4.02 1.43 22.43
N ASP A 171 4.26 2.67 21.98
CA ASP A 171 4.31 3.83 22.88
C ASP A 171 2.97 4.01 23.61
N GLY A 172 3.03 3.96 24.94
CA GLY A 172 1.84 4.12 25.80
C GLY A 172 1.06 5.41 25.56
N ALA A 173 1.73 6.47 25.08
CA ALA A 173 1.08 7.73 24.69
C ALA A 173 0.06 7.54 23.54
N ALA A 174 0.30 6.57 22.65
CA ALA A 174 -0.64 6.25 21.56
C ALA A 174 -1.95 5.68 22.14
N ALA A 175 -1.86 4.71 23.05
CA ALA A 175 -3.02 4.14 23.72
C ALA A 175 -3.75 5.19 24.59
N GLN A 176 -3.01 5.95 25.39
CA GLN A 176 -3.59 6.98 26.26
C GLN A 176 -4.37 8.03 25.45
N ARG A 177 -3.81 8.53 24.36
CA ARG A 177 -4.46 9.55 23.52
C ARG A 177 -5.78 9.05 22.93
N VAL A 178 -5.85 7.78 22.54
CA VAL A 178 -7.07 7.18 22.00
C VAL A 178 -8.09 6.93 23.08
N LEU A 179 -7.69 6.35 24.21
CA LEU A 179 -8.62 5.87 25.24
C LEU A 179 -9.16 7.00 26.13
N ALA A 180 -8.39 8.09 26.35
CA ALA A 180 -8.77 9.15 27.28
C ALA A 180 -10.15 9.80 27.01
N PRO A 181 -10.58 10.06 25.77
CA PRO A 181 -11.89 10.66 25.48
C PRO A 181 -13.05 9.65 25.42
N LEU A 182 -12.78 8.32 25.53
CA LEU A 182 -13.77 7.27 25.31
C LEU A 182 -14.41 6.78 26.61
N ASP A 183 -15.67 6.31 26.54
CA ASP A 183 -16.34 5.61 27.64
C ASP A 183 -16.15 4.09 27.46
N PRO A 184 -15.45 3.40 28.39
CA PRO A 184 -15.24 1.96 28.29
C PRO A 184 -16.52 1.14 28.27
N ARG A 185 -17.63 1.67 28.79
CA ARG A 185 -18.93 0.97 28.77
C ARG A 185 -19.57 0.96 27.39
N ARG A 186 -19.24 1.94 26.55
CA ARG A 186 -19.76 2.11 25.18
C ARG A 186 -18.72 1.80 24.10
N THR A 187 -17.62 1.17 24.47
CA THR A 187 -16.52 0.84 23.56
C THR A 187 -16.35 -0.67 23.45
N ALA A 188 -16.13 -1.14 22.22
CA ALA A 188 -15.65 -2.49 21.94
C ALA A 188 -14.25 -2.42 21.32
N ALA A 189 -13.49 -3.53 21.35
CA ALA A 189 -12.16 -3.59 20.78
C ALA A 189 -12.00 -4.75 19.80
N ILE A 190 -11.13 -4.58 18.81
CA ILE A 190 -10.74 -5.61 17.85
C ILE A 190 -9.22 -5.75 17.88
N PHE A 191 -8.72 -6.94 18.23
CA PHE A 191 -7.29 -7.24 18.25
C PHE A 191 -6.91 -8.01 16.98
N ILE A 192 -6.04 -7.44 16.16
CA ILE A 192 -5.69 -7.98 14.84
C ILE A 192 -4.21 -8.34 14.81
N SER A 193 -3.92 -9.64 14.71
CA SER A 193 -2.55 -10.13 14.52
C SER A 193 -2.55 -11.50 13.85
N LYS A 194 -1.84 -11.66 12.74
CA LYS A 194 -1.78 -12.92 11.99
C LYS A 194 -1.34 -14.09 12.88
N THR A 195 -0.24 -13.95 13.62
CA THR A 195 0.31 -15.00 14.48
C THR A 195 -0.17 -14.91 15.93
N PHE A 196 -0.78 -13.80 16.31
CA PHE A 196 -1.11 -13.42 17.69
C PHE A 196 0.11 -13.53 18.65
N GLY A 197 1.27 -13.14 18.10
CA GLY A 197 2.56 -13.11 18.80
C GLY A 197 3.29 -11.77 18.66
N THR A 198 2.66 -10.81 18.00
CA THR A 198 3.21 -9.47 17.79
C THR A 198 3.19 -8.70 19.10
N GLN A 199 4.37 -8.25 19.56
CA GLN A 199 4.56 -7.62 20.86
C GLN A 199 3.67 -6.40 21.06
N GLU A 200 3.60 -5.53 20.06
CA GLU A 200 2.80 -4.31 20.07
C GLU A 200 1.31 -4.61 20.27
N THR A 201 0.79 -5.60 19.54
CA THR A 201 -0.62 -6.01 19.68
C THR A 201 -0.91 -6.59 21.06
N LEU A 202 0.01 -7.38 21.62
CA LEU A 202 -0.16 -7.98 22.95
C LEU A 202 -0.11 -6.95 24.07
N LEU A 203 0.84 -6.01 24.02
CA LEU A 203 0.99 -4.97 25.04
C LEU A 203 -0.16 -3.95 25.00
N ASN A 204 -0.48 -3.45 23.80
CA ASN A 204 -1.60 -2.53 23.63
C ASN A 204 -2.95 -3.21 23.91
N GLY A 205 -3.09 -4.48 23.52
CA GLY A 205 -4.27 -5.28 23.83
C GLY A 205 -4.49 -5.46 25.33
N ALA A 206 -3.42 -5.67 26.11
CA ALA A 206 -3.50 -5.74 27.56
C ALA A 206 -3.99 -4.42 28.18
N ILE A 207 -3.45 -3.27 27.73
CA ILE A 207 -3.91 -1.94 28.17
C ILE A 207 -5.41 -1.77 27.86
N VAL A 208 -5.84 -2.09 26.64
CA VAL A 208 -7.24 -1.92 26.21
C VAL A 208 -8.17 -2.86 26.97
N ARG A 209 -7.79 -4.14 27.18
CA ARG A 209 -8.57 -5.10 27.95
C ARG A 209 -8.79 -4.63 29.40
N ASP A 210 -7.72 -4.18 30.04
CA ASP A 210 -7.77 -3.72 31.44
C ASP A 210 -8.62 -2.44 31.53
N TRP A 211 -8.51 -1.52 30.56
CA TRP A 211 -9.33 -0.32 30.49
C TRP A 211 -10.82 -0.63 30.24
N LEU A 212 -11.14 -1.69 29.45
CA LEU A 212 -12.52 -2.14 29.23
C LEU A 212 -13.13 -2.86 30.45
N GLY A 213 -12.31 -3.28 31.43
CA GLY A 213 -12.73 -4.06 32.58
C GLY A 213 -12.97 -5.54 32.28
N GLY A 214 -12.38 -6.07 31.21
CA GLY A 214 -12.45 -7.49 30.82
C GLY A 214 -12.61 -7.72 29.31
N SER A 215 -12.81 -9.00 28.94
CA SER A 215 -12.84 -9.46 27.53
C SER A 215 -14.24 -9.46 26.88
N GLY A 216 -15.29 -9.14 27.62
CA GLY A 216 -16.69 -9.28 27.18
C GLY A 216 -17.06 -8.51 25.90
N ARG A 217 -16.30 -7.47 25.51
CA ARG A 217 -16.48 -6.68 24.29
C ARG A 217 -15.25 -6.67 23.42
N ILE A 218 -14.40 -7.71 23.50
CA ILE A 218 -13.22 -7.86 22.67
C ILE A 218 -13.51 -8.89 21.57
N TYR A 219 -13.11 -8.53 20.36
CA TYR A 219 -13.10 -9.35 19.17
C TYR A 219 -11.65 -9.56 18.72
N ALA A 220 -11.38 -10.60 17.94
CA ALA A 220 -10.04 -10.82 17.40
C ALA A 220 -10.07 -11.28 15.95
N VAL A 221 -8.97 -11.00 15.21
CA VAL A 221 -8.71 -11.52 13.88
C VAL A 221 -7.32 -12.16 13.86
N SER A 222 -7.24 -13.46 13.52
CA SER A 222 -5.97 -14.18 13.55
C SER A 222 -5.95 -15.41 12.62
N ALA A 223 -4.77 -15.78 12.13
CA ALA A 223 -4.52 -17.09 11.52
C ALA A 223 -4.36 -18.20 12.60
N ASN A 224 -4.24 -17.82 13.86
CA ASN A 224 -4.24 -18.73 15.01
C ASN A 224 -5.40 -18.39 15.98
N PRO A 225 -6.65 -18.77 15.66
CA PRO A 225 -7.81 -18.40 16.46
C PRO A 225 -7.75 -18.91 17.92
N GLY A 226 -7.18 -20.10 18.14
CA GLY A 226 -7.04 -20.68 19.48
C GLY A 226 -6.10 -19.84 20.36
N ARG A 227 -4.96 -19.40 19.82
CA ARG A 227 -4.04 -18.52 20.53
C ARG A 227 -4.67 -17.14 20.77
N ALA A 228 -5.41 -16.60 19.80
CA ALA A 228 -6.10 -15.34 19.96
C ALA A 228 -7.13 -15.41 21.10
N ALA A 229 -7.95 -16.47 21.13
CA ALA A 229 -8.92 -16.70 22.18
C ALA A 229 -8.26 -16.83 23.57
N SER A 230 -7.24 -17.68 23.71
CA SER A 230 -6.58 -17.94 24.99
C SER A 230 -5.74 -16.77 25.52
N SER A 231 -5.15 -15.93 24.66
CA SER A 231 -4.30 -14.82 25.10
C SER A 231 -5.04 -13.73 25.88
N PHE A 232 -6.34 -13.56 25.61
CA PHE A 232 -7.17 -12.50 26.20
C PHE A 232 -8.52 -13.00 26.71
N ASP A 233 -8.70 -14.30 26.83
CA ASP A 233 -9.98 -14.92 27.21
C ASP A 233 -11.15 -14.44 26.35
N ILE A 234 -10.97 -14.47 25.03
CA ILE A 234 -11.98 -14.06 24.05
C ILE A 234 -12.83 -15.27 23.67
N ALA A 235 -14.14 -15.13 23.72
CA ALA A 235 -15.07 -16.16 23.30
C ALA A 235 -14.84 -16.55 21.83
N PRO A 236 -14.74 -17.85 21.47
CA PRO A 236 -14.36 -18.32 20.13
C PRO A 236 -15.25 -17.78 19.00
N GLU A 237 -16.52 -17.52 19.25
CA GLU A 237 -17.46 -16.94 18.30
C GLU A 237 -17.11 -15.49 17.92
N ARG A 238 -16.32 -14.78 18.73
CA ARG A 238 -15.82 -13.42 18.49
C ARG A 238 -14.45 -13.40 17.81
N VAL A 239 -13.88 -14.55 17.50
CA VAL A 239 -12.60 -14.66 16.78
C VAL A 239 -12.87 -14.97 15.33
N LEU A 240 -12.51 -14.05 14.43
CA LEU A 240 -12.57 -14.25 12.99
C LEU A 240 -11.22 -14.81 12.48
N PRO A 241 -11.24 -15.84 11.64
CA PRO A 241 -10.01 -16.37 11.06
C PRO A 241 -9.49 -15.49 9.93
N MET A 242 -8.18 -15.50 9.75
CA MET A 242 -7.48 -15.18 8.51
C MET A 242 -6.56 -16.36 8.16
N TRP A 243 -5.85 -16.29 7.03
CA TRP A 243 -5.16 -17.46 6.50
C TRP A 243 -3.72 -17.17 6.13
N ASP A 244 -2.89 -18.22 6.08
CA ASP A 244 -1.48 -18.11 5.73
C ASP A 244 -1.23 -17.68 4.29
N TRP A 245 -2.17 -17.98 3.39
CA TRP A 245 -2.14 -17.56 1.99
C TRP A 245 -2.51 -16.07 1.77
N VAL A 246 -2.69 -15.30 2.85
CA VAL A 246 -2.85 -13.84 2.81
C VAL A 246 -1.67 -13.19 3.53
N GLY A 247 -0.85 -12.45 2.80
CA GLY A 247 0.20 -11.60 3.37
C GLY A 247 -0.39 -10.45 4.18
N GLY A 248 0.31 -9.99 5.24
CA GLY A 248 -0.17 -8.93 6.13
C GLY A 248 -0.55 -7.64 5.36
N ARG A 249 0.34 -7.15 4.51
CA ARG A 249 0.14 -5.93 3.71
C ARG A 249 -0.88 -6.06 2.57
N TYR A 250 -1.36 -7.28 2.30
CA TYR A 250 -2.43 -7.61 1.34
C TYR A 250 -3.73 -8.03 2.04
N SER A 251 -3.86 -7.83 3.37
CA SER A 251 -4.90 -8.48 4.16
C SER A 251 -6.17 -7.65 4.39
N LEU A 252 -6.18 -6.38 4.04
CA LEU A 252 -7.34 -5.49 4.29
C LEU A 252 -8.67 -6.01 3.71
N TRP A 253 -8.61 -6.85 2.69
CA TRP A 253 -9.75 -7.50 2.00
C TRP A 253 -10.35 -8.68 2.77
N SER A 254 -9.65 -9.18 3.79
CA SER A 254 -10.07 -10.30 4.66
C SER A 254 -10.87 -9.80 5.88
N ALA A 255 -10.99 -10.65 6.90
CA ALA A 255 -11.52 -10.24 8.21
C ALA A 255 -10.71 -9.10 8.88
N VAL A 256 -9.47 -8.84 8.44
CA VAL A 256 -8.69 -7.66 8.84
C VAL A 256 -9.42 -6.36 8.48
N GLY A 257 -10.32 -6.37 7.49
CA GLY A 257 -11.22 -5.26 7.17
C GLY A 257 -12.43 -5.09 8.10
N PHE A 258 -12.53 -5.85 9.19
CA PHE A 258 -13.63 -5.71 10.15
C PHE A 258 -13.78 -4.27 10.69
N PRO A 259 -12.71 -3.57 11.12
CA PRO A 259 -12.81 -2.16 11.49
C PRO A 259 -13.24 -1.25 10.32
N ILE A 260 -12.90 -1.59 9.07
CA ILE A 260 -13.40 -0.86 7.90
C ILE A 260 -14.92 -0.99 7.83
N ALA A 261 -15.44 -2.24 7.81
CA ALA A 261 -16.87 -2.50 7.70
C ALA A 261 -17.68 -1.85 8.84
N LEU A 262 -17.11 -1.72 10.04
CA LEU A 262 -17.72 -1.00 11.16
C LEU A 262 -17.68 0.53 10.96
N ALA A 263 -16.63 1.07 10.32
CA ALA A 263 -16.48 2.50 10.10
C ALA A 263 -17.38 3.03 8.98
N ILE A 264 -17.51 2.28 7.86
CA ILE A 264 -18.18 2.75 6.65
C ILE A 264 -19.48 1.96 6.31
N GLY A 265 -19.80 0.92 7.09
CA GLY A 265 -20.90 0.01 6.84
C GLY A 265 -20.49 -1.21 5.99
N PHE A 266 -21.19 -2.33 6.19
CA PHE A 266 -20.84 -3.61 5.54
C PHE A 266 -21.02 -3.55 4.02
N GLU A 267 -22.09 -2.94 3.53
CA GLU A 267 -22.37 -2.78 2.10
C GLU A 267 -21.31 -1.95 1.39
N ALA A 268 -20.80 -0.90 2.03
CA ALA A 268 -19.71 -0.09 1.51
C ALA A 268 -18.38 -0.88 1.49
N PHE A 269 -18.14 -1.74 2.48
CA PHE A 269 -17.02 -2.67 2.46
C PHE A 269 -17.12 -3.67 1.29
N GLU A 270 -18.31 -4.19 1.00
CA GLU A 270 -18.50 -5.06 -0.18
C GLU A 270 -18.29 -4.30 -1.50
N GLN A 271 -18.64 -3.02 -1.57
CA GLN A 271 -18.33 -2.17 -2.74
C GLN A 271 -16.83 -1.93 -2.90
N LEU A 272 -16.08 -1.81 -1.79
CA LEU A 272 -14.61 -1.75 -1.83
C LEU A 272 -14.02 -3.03 -2.44
N LEU A 273 -14.50 -4.19 -2.00
CA LEU A 273 -14.10 -5.49 -2.57
C LEU A 273 -14.47 -5.60 -4.05
N ALA A 274 -15.66 -5.15 -4.43
CA ALA A 274 -16.12 -5.19 -5.81
C ALA A 274 -15.27 -4.32 -6.75
N GLY A 275 -14.89 -3.11 -6.32
CA GLY A 275 -14.00 -2.25 -7.10
C GLY A 275 -12.61 -2.85 -7.29
N ALA A 276 -12.08 -3.49 -6.26
CA ALA A 276 -10.82 -4.22 -6.35
C ALA A 276 -10.94 -5.45 -7.28
N ALA A 277 -12.05 -6.20 -7.21
CA ALA A 277 -12.28 -7.36 -8.08
C ALA A 277 -12.45 -6.98 -9.55
N GLU A 278 -13.00 -5.80 -9.85
CA GLU A 278 -13.06 -5.28 -11.22
C GLU A 278 -11.67 -4.97 -11.76
N PHE A 279 -10.82 -4.36 -10.94
CA PHE A 279 -9.43 -4.13 -11.31
C PHE A 279 -8.66 -5.45 -11.44
N ASP A 280 -8.91 -6.44 -10.59
CA ASP A 280 -8.34 -7.80 -10.69
C ASP A 280 -8.65 -8.43 -12.04
N ARG A 281 -9.91 -8.34 -12.51
CA ARG A 281 -10.29 -8.85 -13.82
C ARG A 281 -9.54 -8.14 -14.94
N HIS A 282 -9.42 -6.81 -14.86
CA HIS A 282 -8.61 -6.05 -15.81
C HIS A 282 -7.14 -6.52 -15.80
N ALA A 283 -6.52 -6.68 -14.63
CA ALA A 283 -5.14 -7.14 -14.52
C ALA A 283 -4.92 -8.53 -15.11
N LEU A 284 -5.91 -9.43 -14.97
CA LEU A 284 -5.85 -10.80 -15.47
C LEU A 284 -6.11 -10.91 -16.98
N GLU A 285 -7.06 -10.14 -17.52
CA GLU A 285 -7.63 -10.35 -18.85
C GLU A 285 -7.11 -9.37 -19.90
N ALA A 286 -6.69 -8.16 -19.48
CA ALA A 286 -6.25 -7.15 -20.44
C ALA A 286 -4.91 -7.53 -21.10
N PRO A 287 -4.75 -7.28 -22.40
CA PRO A 287 -3.43 -7.42 -23.05
C PRO A 287 -2.42 -6.48 -22.40
N LEU A 288 -1.13 -6.85 -22.41
CA LEU A 288 -0.09 -6.14 -21.67
C LEU A 288 -0.03 -4.63 -22.03
N GLU A 289 -0.27 -4.29 -23.30
CA GLU A 289 -0.28 -2.93 -23.81
C GLU A 289 -1.37 -2.04 -23.20
N ALA A 290 -2.52 -2.63 -22.89
CA ALA A 290 -3.70 -1.97 -22.36
C ALA A 290 -3.88 -2.21 -20.84
N ASN A 291 -2.96 -2.91 -20.19
CA ASN A 291 -3.05 -3.26 -18.78
C ASN A 291 -2.43 -2.16 -17.91
N LEU A 292 -3.27 -1.49 -17.11
CA LEU A 292 -2.83 -0.36 -16.28
C LEU A 292 -1.82 -0.76 -15.21
N ALA A 293 -1.96 -1.94 -14.60
CA ALA A 293 -0.99 -2.43 -13.63
C ALA A 293 0.38 -2.71 -14.27
N VAL A 294 0.38 -3.26 -15.48
CA VAL A 294 1.61 -3.48 -16.27
C VAL A 294 2.23 -2.14 -16.65
N ARG A 295 1.43 -1.19 -17.15
CA ARG A 295 1.90 0.14 -17.51
C ARG A 295 2.58 0.83 -16.33
N HIS A 296 1.93 0.86 -15.19
CA HIS A 296 2.46 1.48 -13.97
C HIS A 296 3.71 0.75 -13.45
N GLY A 297 3.68 -0.58 -13.39
CA GLY A 297 4.80 -1.38 -12.90
C GLY A 297 6.04 -1.29 -13.79
N LEU A 298 5.88 -1.37 -15.12
CA LEU A 298 7.00 -1.22 -16.07
C LEU A 298 7.53 0.22 -16.09
N THR A 299 6.68 1.24 -15.89
CA THR A 299 7.13 2.63 -15.72
C THR A 299 8.00 2.78 -14.47
N ALA A 300 7.65 2.11 -13.37
CA ALA A 300 8.48 2.09 -12.15
C ALA A 300 9.84 1.41 -12.41
N VAL A 301 9.86 0.29 -13.14
CA VAL A 301 11.11 -0.38 -13.58
C VAL A 301 11.94 0.55 -14.46
N TRP A 302 11.33 1.27 -15.42
CA TRP A 302 12.03 2.26 -16.22
C TRP A 302 12.70 3.34 -15.37
N ASN A 303 11.93 3.96 -14.49
CA ASN A 303 12.43 5.02 -13.63
C ASN A 303 13.58 4.54 -12.75
N ARG A 304 13.50 3.30 -12.20
CA ARG A 304 14.51 2.74 -11.33
C ARG A 304 15.74 2.24 -12.09
N ASN A 305 15.57 1.47 -13.16
CA ASN A 305 16.66 0.70 -13.76
C ASN A 305 17.24 1.34 -15.05
N ALA A 306 16.43 2.12 -15.78
CA ALA A 306 16.92 2.86 -16.95
C ALA A 306 17.41 4.26 -16.56
N LEU A 307 16.63 4.98 -15.73
CA LEU A 307 16.97 6.35 -15.32
C LEU A 307 17.76 6.42 -14.00
N GLY A 308 17.89 5.32 -13.26
CA GLY A 308 18.65 5.25 -12.00
C GLY A 308 18.01 6.04 -10.84
N LEU A 309 16.69 6.30 -10.87
CA LEU A 309 16.03 7.14 -9.88
C LEU A 309 15.79 6.34 -8.57
N ALA A 310 16.33 6.84 -7.48
CA ALA A 310 16.41 6.10 -6.20
C ALA A 310 15.23 6.37 -5.25
N SER A 311 14.32 7.26 -5.62
CA SER A 311 13.12 7.55 -4.81
C SER A 311 11.91 7.76 -5.71
N HIS A 312 10.70 7.61 -5.14
CA HIS A 312 9.42 7.80 -5.80
C HIS A 312 8.47 8.51 -4.84
N ALA A 313 7.81 9.56 -5.30
CA ALA A 313 6.89 10.32 -4.46
C ALA A 313 5.43 10.04 -4.83
N VAL A 314 4.52 10.11 -3.84
CA VAL A 314 3.07 10.00 -4.04
C VAL A 314 2.42 11.25 -3.45
N MET A 315 1.81 12.06 -4.30
CA MET A 315 1.10 13.28 -3.92
C MET A 315 -0.41 13.10 -4.11
N THR A 316 -1.15 13.12 -3.02
CA THR A 316 -2.60 12.98 -3.05
C THR A 316 -3.27 14.36 -2.98
N TYR A 317 -3.99 14.73 -4.02
CA TYR A 317 -4.80 15.95 -4.06
C TYR A 317 -6.26 15.62 -3.71
N ASP A 318 -6.41 14.99 -2.57
CA ASP A 318 -7.62 14.78 -1.79
C ASP A 318 -7.18 14.52 -0.35
N GLN A 319 -7.62 15.36 0.59
CA GLN A 319 -7.24 15.28 2.02
C GLN A 319 -7.56 13.91 2.62
N ARG A 320 -8.62 13.26 2.15
CA ARG A 320 -9.06 11.94 2.63
C ARG A 320 -8.08 10.82 2.27
N LEU A 321 -7.18 11.05 1.29
CA LEU A 321 -6.12 10.12 0.92
C LEU A 321 -4.78 10.40 1.64
N ALA A 322 -4.78 11.17 2.73
CA ALA A 322 -3.59 11.55 3.48
C ALA A 322 -2.75 10.35 3.96
N LEU A 323 -3.39 9.23 4.24
CA LEU A 323 -2.72 8.01 4.71
C LEU A 323 -2.25 7.07 3.57
N LEU A 324 -2.60 7.37 2.31
CA LEU A 324 -2.21 6.52 1.18
C LEU A 324 -0.68 6.41 1.02
N PRO A 325 0.13 7.48 1.13
CA PRO A 325 1.58 7.34 1.05
C PRO A 325 2.15 6.38 2.09
N ALA A 326 1.68 6.43 3.34
CA ALA A 326 2.14 5.53 4.41
C ALA A 326 1.73 4.07 4.16
N TYR A 327 0.53 3.81 3.63
CA TYR A 327 0.10 2.48 3.21
C TYR A 327 1.00 1.95 2.06
N LEU A 328 1.26 2.77 1.05
CA LEU A 328 2.10 2.39 -0.08
C LEU A 328 3.56 2.19 0.30
N GLN A 329 4.09 2.90 1.30
CA GLN A 329 5.42 2.62 1.84
C GLN A 329 5.54 1.16 2.26
N GLN A 330 4.59 0.64 3.03
CA GLN A 330 4.61 -0.77 3.41
C GLN A 330 4.36 -1.68 2.22
N LEU A 331 3.30 -1.44 1.45
CA LEU A 331 2.95 -2.29 0.31
C LEU A 331 4.12 -2.47 -0.65
N VAL A 332 4.78 -1.36 -1.03
CA VAL A 332 5.83 -1.36 -2.05
C VAL A 332 7.17 -1.76 -1.46
N MET A 333 7.63 -1.10 -0.39
CA MET A 333 9.00 -1.27 0.10
C MET A 333 9.20 -2.61 0.81
N GLU A 334 8.21 -3.12 1.53
CA GLU A 334 8.28 -4.45 2.17
C GLU A 334 8.18 -5.57 1.13
N SER A 335 7.41 -5.38 0.05
CA SER A 335 7.30 -6.36 -1.03
C SER A 335 8.55 -6.41 -1.91
N LEU A 336 9.10 -5.26 -2.27
CA LEU A 336 10.13 -5.14 -3.30
C LEU A 336 11.54 -4.88 -2.76
N GLY A 337 11.68 -4.65 -1.45
CA GLY A 337 12.97 -4.42 -0.79
C GLY A 337 13.78 -5.71 -0.63
N LYS A 338 14.11 -6.35 -1.75
CA LYS A 338 14.79 -7.66 -1.80
C LYS A 338 16.08 -7.57 -2.61
N ARG A 339 17.10 -8.32 -2.22
CA ARG A 339 18.40 -8.42 -2.90
C ARG A 339 18.69 -9.81 -3.48
N VAL A 340 17.77 -10.75 -3.31
CA VAL A 340 17.91 -12.15 -3.72
C VAL A 340 16.68 -12.54 -4.52
N LYS A 341 16.91 -13.19 -5.68
CA LYS A 341 15.86 -13.74 -6.54
C LYS A 341 15.21 -14.98 -5.93
N VAL A 342 14.07 -15.38 -6.49
CA VAL A 342 13.33 -16.59 -6.04
C VAL A 342 14.13 -17.89 -6.16
N ASP A 343 15.14 -17.93 -7.03
CA ASP A 343 16.06 -19.07 -7.21
C ASP A 343 17.28 -19.03 -6.25
N GLY A 344 17.37 -18.02 -5.38
CA GLY A 344 18.47 -17.82 -4.44
C GLY A 344 19.67 -17.05 -4.99
N SER A 345 19.71 -16.71 -6.27
CA SER A 345 20.77 -15.90 -6.87
C SER A 345 20.63 -14.40 -6.48
N PRO A 346 21.73 -13.66 -6.47
CA PRO A 346 21.67 -12.19 -6.29
C PRO A 346 20.85 -11.52 -7.39
N VAL A 347 20.12 -10.46 -7.05
CA VAL A 347 19.48 -9.60 -8.05
C VAL A 347 20.55 -8.79 -8.78
N ASP A 348 20.46 -8.71 -10.09
CA ASP A 348 21.40 -8.04 -11.01
C ASP A 348 20.98 -6.62 -11.36
N ALA A 349 19.93 -6.12 -10.75
CA ALA A 349 19.43 -4.76 -10.93
C ALA A 349 19.10 -4.11 -9.56
N ASP A 350 19.03 -2.80 -9.54
CA ASP A 350 18.50 -2.10 -8.39
C ASP A 350 17.01 -2.38 -8.23
N THR A 351 16.59 -2.81 -7.04
CA THR A 351 15.18 -3.02 -6.71
C THR A 351 14.53 -1.73 -6.19
N VAL A 352 13.50 -1.85 -5.40
CA VAL A 352 12.64 -0.78 -4.91
C VAL A 352 13.34 0.56 -4.63
N PRO A 353 12.84 1.69 -5.16
CA PRO A 353 13.20 3.02 -4.69
C PRO A 353 12.57 3.31 -3.32
N VAL A 354 13.05 4.34 -2.62
CA VAL A 354 12.39 4.84 -1.41
C VAL A 354 11.06 5.50 -1.78
N TRP A 355 9.96 5.04 -1.22
CA TRP A 355 8.62 5.62 -1.40
C TRP A 355 8.28 6.58 -0.26
N TRP A 356 7.76 7.75 -0.60
CA TRP A 356 7.36 8.79 0.33
C TRP A 356 6.31 9.71 -0.31
N GLY A 357 5.77 10.65 0.43
CA GLY A 357 4.81 11.57 -0.13
C GLY A 357 3.97 12.26 0.92
N GLY A 358 2.87 12.84 0.48
CA GLY A 358 1.93 13.53 1.34
C GLY A 358 0.82 14.21 0.56
N VAL A 359 0.04 15.02 1.24
CA VAL A 359 -1.16 15.65 0.70
C VAL A 359 -0.82 16.99 0.02
N GLY A 360 -1.17 17.14 -1.24
CA GLY A 360 -1.25 18.46 -1.87
C GLY A 360 -2.52 19.18 -1.34
N THR A 361 -2.43 20.46 -1.04
CA THR A 361 -1.36 21.44 -1.32
C THR A 361 -0.27 21.55 -0.21
N ASP A 362 -0.46 20.92 0.95
CA ASP A 362 0.45 21.03 2.11
C ASP A 362 1.92 20.75 1.74
N VAL A 363 2.16 19.68 0.98
CA VAL A 363 3.51 19.27 0.58
C VAL A 363 4.20 20.25 -0.37
N GLN A 364 3.45 21.12 -1.06
CA GLN A 364 4.02 22.21 -1.87
C GLN A 364 4.80 23.21 -0.98
N HIS A 365 4.37 23.38 0.26
CA HIS A 365 5.00 24.24 1.26
C HIS A 365 6.05 23.51 2.11
N SER A 366 6.37 22.26 1.76
CA SER A 366 7.32 21.44 2.49
C SER A 366 8.52 21.06 1.60
N PHE A 367 8.34 20.19 0.63
CA PHE A 367 9.47 19.60 -0.11
C PHE A 367 9.45 19.87 -1.63
N PHE A 368 8.49 20.61 -2.17
CA PHE A 368 8.45 20.92 -3.61
C PHE A 368 9.63 21.77 -4.09
N GLN A 369 10.23 22.57 -3.21
CA GLN A 369 11.50 23.22 -3.52
C GLN A 369 12.55 22.22 -4.01
N ALA A 370 12.69 21.09 -3.32
CA ALA A 370 13.63 20.03 -3.70
C ALA A 370 13.19 19.30 -4.98
N LEU A 371 11.89 19.12 -5.19
CA LEU A 371 11.36 18.49 -6.40
C LEU A 371 11.61 19.34 -7.64
N HIS A 372 11.42 20.65 -7.56
CA HIS A 372 11.59 21.57 -8.68
C HIS A 372 13.06 21.89 -8.98
N GLN A 373 13.84 22.30 -7.97
CA GLN A 373 15.18 22.84 -8.14
C GLN A 373 16.29 21.98 -7.54
N GLY A 374 15.94 20.88 -6.85
CA GLY A 374 16.95 19.96 -6.33
C GLY A 374 17.72 19.24 -7.44
N THR A 375 18.94 18.80 -7.13
CA THR A 375 19.82 18.09 -8.07
C THR A 375 19.35 16.66 -8.36
N GLY A 376 18.59 16.03 -7.44
CA GLY A 376 17.98 14.72 -7.63
C GLY A 376 16.66 14.80 -8.39
N ILE A 377 16.41 13.84 -9.29
CA ILE A 377 15.13 13.70 -9.98
C ILE A 377 14.29 12.67 -9.22
N VAL A 378 13.06 13.04 -8.89
CA VAL A 378 12.09 12.18 -8.21
C VAL A 378 10.87 12.01 -9.11
N PRO A 379 10.61 10.80 -9.63
CA PRO A 379 9.35 10.51 -10.30
C PRO A 379 8.22 10.54 -9.28
N ALA A 380 7.01 10.91 -9.76
CA ALA A 380 5.90 11.09 -8.85
C ALA A 380 4.57 10.57 -9.42
N ASP A 381 3.74 10.01 -8.54
CA ASP A 381 2.32 9.80 -8.80
C ASP A 381 1.53 10.97 -8.20
N PHE A 382 0.76 11.65 -9.03
CA PHE A 382 -0.20 12.68 -8.64
C PHE A 382 -1.61 12.09 -8.71
N ILE A 383 -2.28 12.03 -7.56
CA ILE A 383 -3.59 11.40 -7.44
C ILE A 383 -4.62 12.46 -7.09
N GLY A 384 -5.68 12.58 -7.89
CA GLY A 384 -6.77 13.52 -7.66
C GLY A 384 -8.13 12.86 -7.84
N THR A 385 -9.18 13.55 -7.37
CA THR A 385 -10.57 13.14 -7.48
C THR A 385 -11.31 14.14 -8.37
N VAL A 386 -11.99 13.68 -9.44
CA VAL A 386 -12.66 14.55 -10.40
C VAL A 386 -13.89 15.22 -9.77
N HIS A 387 -14.74 14.44 -9.12
CA HIS A 387 -15.95 14.93 -8.47
C HIS A 387 -15.80 14.87 -6.96
N ASN A 388 -15.98 16.01 -6.29
CA ASN A 388 -16.08 16.07 -4.84
C ASN A 388 -17.53 15.88 -4.37
N ASP A 389 -17.67 15.49 -3.11
CA ASP A 389 -18.94 15.28 -2.42
C ASP A 389 -19.14 16.23 -1.22
N ASP A 390 -18.26 17.22 -1.07
CA ASP A 390 -18.38 18.30 -0.11
C ASP A 390 -18.96 19.58 -0.75
N PRO A 391 -19.45 20.56 0.04
CA PRO A 391 -20.09 21.77 -0.49
C PRO A 391 -19.09 22.85 -0.96
N TYR A 392 -17.78 22.58 -0.97
CA TYR A 392 -16.73 23.59 -1.19
C TYR A 392 -16.16 23.54 -2.61
N ALA A 393 -17.00 23.75 -3.62
CA ALA A 393 -16.62 23.64 -5.05
C ALA A 393 -15.40 24.53 -5.42
N VAL A 394 -15.31 25.75 -4.91
CA VAL A 394 -14.19 26.66 -5.17
C VAL A 394 -12.86 26.11 -4.63
N ASN A 395 -12.89 25.47 -3.47
CA ASN A 395 -11.71 24.82 -2.89
C ASN A 395 -11.28 23.62 -3.73
N HIS A 396 -12.24 22.84 -4.23
CA HIS A 396 -11.96 21.71 -5.09
C HIS A 396 -11.34 22.14 -6.43
N GLU A 397 -11.90 23.16 -7.09
CA GLU A 397 -11.33 23.75 -8.30
C GLU A 397 -9.90 24.25 -8.08
N ALA A 398 -9.64 24.95 -6.97
CA ALA A 398 -8.31 25.40 -6.60
C ALA A 398 -7.35 24.22 -6.37
N LEU A 399 -7.81 23.15 -5.72
CA LEU A 399 -7.03 21.94 -5.47
C LEU A 399 -6.63 21.26 -6.78
N LEU A 400 -7.57 21.05 -7.71
CA LEU A 400 -7.31 20.45 -9.02
C LEU A 400 -6.41 21.36 -9.89
N SER A 401 -6.61 22.69 -9.84
CA SER A 401 -5.73 23.65 -10.52
C SER A 401 -4.27 23.49 -10.04
N ASN A 402 -4.05 23.32 -8.73
CA ASN A 402 -2.74 23.08 -8.17
C ASN A 402 -2.14 21.73 -8.62
N LEU A 403 -2.92 20.65 -8.63
CA LEU A 403 -2.49 19.36 -9.15
C LEU A 403 -1.97 19.49 -10.58
N LEU A 404 -2.78 20.11 -11.46
CA LEU A 404 -2.43 20.31 -12.87
C LEU A 404 -1.20 21.20 -13.04
N ALA A 405 -1.15 22.33 -12.34
CA ALA A 405 -0.03 23.26 -12.39
C ALA A 405 1.29 22.61 -11.94
N GLN A 406 1.28 21.84 -10.86
CA GLN A 406 2.50 21.19 -10.36
C GLN A 406 3.02 20.11 -11.33
N THR A 407 2.13 19.30 -11.89
CA THR A 407 2.53 18.29 -12.87
C THR A 407 3.09 18.91 -14.15
N GLU A 408 2.53 20.04 -14.58
CA GLU A 408 3.00 20.80 -15.74
C GLU A 408 4.34 21.48 -15.46
N ALA A 409 4.47 22.21 -14.37
CA ALA A 409 5.69 22.91 -14.00
C ALA A 409 6.87 21.98 -13.76
N LEU A 410 6.66 20.82 -13.13
CA LEU A 410 7.67 19.78 -12.95
C LEU A 410 8.17 19.20 -14.27
N ALA A 411 7.26 19.02 -15.25
CA ALA A 411 7.61 18.48 -16.56
C ALA A 411 8.33 19.51 -17.43
N ASN A 412 7.80 20.73 -17.55
CA ASN A 412 8.25 21.74 -18.49
C ASN A 412 9.41 22.57 -17.95
N GLY A 413 9.43 22.87 -16.64
CA GLY A 413 10.36 23.82 -16.07
C GLY A 413 10.13 25.25 -16.55
N GLN A 414 11.08 26.13 -16.24
CA GLN A 414 11.08 27.53 -16.68
C GLN A 414 12.51 28.08 -16.67
N GLY A 415 12.95 28.65 -17.78
CA GLY A 415 14.22 29.38 -17.88
C GLY A 415 14.15 30.74 -17.16
N SER A 416 15.33 31.27 -16.78
CA SER A 416 15.48 32.63 -16.20
C SER A 416 16.90 33.12 -16.42
N ASP A 417 17.09 34.44 -16.57
CA ASP A 417 18.42 35.07 -16.56
C ASP A 417 19.05 35.04 -15.15
N ASP A 418 18.24 34.91 -14.11
CA ASP A 418 18.69 34.68 -12.74
C ASP A 418 18.82 33.17 -12.49
N PRO A 419 20.05 32.62 -12.32
CA PRO A 419 20.25 31.19 -12.08
C PRO A 419 19.45 30.63 -10.90
N HIS A 420 19.15 31.46 -9.89
CA HIS A 420 18.37 31.06 -8.73
C HIS A 420 16.88 30.84 -9.03
N LYS A 421 16.39 31.32 -10.17
CA LYS A 421 15.01 31.23 -10.62
C LYS A 421 14.81 30.25 -11.78
N VAL A 422 15.83 29.47 -12.13
CA VAL A 422 15.71 28.43 -13.14
C VAL A 422 15.02 27.22 -12.56
N TYR A 423 14.00 26.74 -13.25
CA TYR A 423 13.33 25.47 -12.99
C TYR A 423 13.74 24.50 -14.10
N PRO A 424 14.56 23.47 -13.80
CA PRO A 424 15.13 22.61 -14.86
C PRO A 424 14.08 21.83 -15.65
N GLY A 425 12.91 21.54 -15.08
CA GLY A 425 11.92 20.68 -15.69
C GLY A 425 12.37 19.22 -15.79
N GLY A 426 11.74 18.45 -16.69
CA GLY A 426 12.09 17.05 -16.95
C GLY A 426 11.87 16.12 -15.76
N ARG A 427 11.00 16.47 -14.83
CA ARG A 427 10.61 15.67 -13.66
C ARG A 427 9.44 14.77 -14.08
N PRO A 428 9.65 13.45 -14.21
CA PRO A 428 8.60 12.56 -14.70
C PRO A 428 7.47 12.39 -13.69
N SER A 429 6.23 12.30 -14.19
CA SER A 429 5.09 12.03 -13.35
C SER A 429 4.03 11.18 -14.04
N THR A 430 3.28 10.42 -13.24
CA THR A 430 2.01 9.80 -13.62
C THR A 430 0.89 10.59 -12.94
N THR A 431 -0.17 10.91 -13.67
CA THR A 431 -1.37 11.50 -13.07
C THR A 431 -2.47 10.45 -13.05
N ILE A 432 -3.05 10.20 -11.89
CA ILE A 432 -4.13 9.24 -11.67
C ILE A 432 -5.34 10.02 -11.15
N LEU A 433 -6.45 9.94 -11.86
CA LEU A 433 -7.71 10.57 -11.48
C LEU A 433 -8.74 9.50 -11.14
N LEU A 434 -9.37 9.63 -9.99
CA LEU A 434 -10.57 8.89 -9.62
C LEU A 434 -11.79 9.71 -10.05
N ASP A 435 -12.80 9.09 -10.64
CA ASP A 435 -14.05 9.79 -10.98
C ASP A 435 -14.63 10.47 -9.74
N ALA A 436 -14.73 9.75 -8.63
CA ALA A 436 -15.07 10.23 -7.29
C ALA A 436 -14.40 9.33 -6.25
N LEU A 437 -14.16 9.81 -5.04
CA LEU A 437 -13.65 8.98 -3.95
C LEU A 437 -14.81 8.19 -3.32
N THR A 438 -14.98 6.97 -3.77
CA THR A 438 -15.98 6.00 -3.32
C THR A 438 -15.30 4.71 -2.85
N PRO A 439 -15.99 3.81 -2.13
CA PRO A 439 -15.43 2.50 -1.81
C PRO A 439 -14.93 1.76 -3.05
N ARG A 440 -15.69 1.80 -4.16
CA ARG A 440 -15.35 1.13 -5.41
C ARG A 440 -14.09 1.70 -6.07
N SER A 441 -13.98 3.03 -6.17
CA SER A 441 -12.79 3.66 -6.78
C SER A 441 -11.55 3.49 -5.90
N LEU A 442 -11.68 3.58 -4.57
CA LEU A 442 -10.56 3.32 -3.66
C LEU A 442 -10.12 1.86 -3.73
N GLY A 443 -11.07 0.91 -3.78
CA GLY A 443 -10.76 -0.50 -3.97
C GLY A 443 -9.99 -0.77 -5.27
N ALA A 444 -10.39 -0.18 -6.38
CA ALA A 444 -9.70 -0.27 -7.66
C ALA A 444 -8.28 0.33 -7.60
N LEU A 445 -8.11 1.50 -6.96
CA LEU A 445 -6.81 2.15 -6.80
C LEU A 445 -5.83 1.28 -5.99
N LEU A 446 -6.27 0.73 -4.87
CA LEU A 446 -5.42 -0.11 -4.03
C LEU A 446 -5.03 -1.41 -4.75
N ALA A 447 -5.96 -2.04 -5.48
CA ALA A 447 -5.69 -3.23 -6.29
C ALA A 447 -4.70 -2.91 -7.44
N MET A 448 -4.81 -1.73 -8.08
CA MET A 448 -3.86 -1.27 -9.09
C MET A 448 -2.43 -1.27 -8.53
N TYR A 449 -2.21 -0.71 -7.35
CA TYR A 449 -0.88 -0.69 -6.73
C TYR A 449 -0.40 -2.09 -6.32
N GLU A 450 -1.28 -2.96 -5.80
CA GLU A 450 -0.93 -4.35 -5.50
C GLU A 450 -0.42 -5.10 -6.74
N HIS A 451 -1.13 -4.99 -7.86
CA HIS A 451 -0.72 -5.61 -9.11
C HIS A 451 0.52 -4.96 -9.74
N SER A 452 0.67 -3.64 -9.65
CA SER A 452 1.89 -2.96 -10.08
C SER A 452 3.13 -3.43 -9.32
N VAL A 453 3.00 -3.65 -8.01
CA VAL A 453 4.05 -4.25 -7.17
C VAL A 453 4.37 -5.67 -7.64
N TYR A 454 3.36 -6.46 -7.95
CA TYR A 454 3.57 -7.82 -8.47
C TYR A 454 4.29 -7.82 -9.82
N VAL A 455 3.92 -6.94 -10.76
CA VAL A 455 4.63 -6.76 -12.04
C VAL A 455 6.11 -6.49 -11.82
N GLN A 456 6.45 -5.54 -10.96
CA GLN A 456 7.84 -5.20 -10.64
C GLN A 456 8.59 -6.41 -10.05
N SER A 457 7.95 -7.15 -9.14
CA SER A 457 8.57 -8.32 -8.52
C SER A 457 8.88 -9.42 -9.52
N VAL A 458 8.00 -9.65 -10.49
CA VAL A 458 8.19 -10.63 -11.57
C VAL A 458 9.37 -10.22 -12.46
N VAL A 459 9.45 -8.95 -12.87
CA VAL A 459 10.55 -8.42 -13.70
C VAL A 459 11.90 -8.51 -12.99
N TRP A 460 11.95 -8.27 -11.68
CA TRP A 460 13.18 -8.41 -10.88
C TRP A 460 13.44 -9.84 -10.43
N GLY A 461 12.52 -10.77 -10.67
CA GLY A 461 12.63 -12.18 -10.27
C GLY A 461 12.62 -12.39 -8.75
N ILE A 462 12.01 -11.48 -7.97
CA ILE A 462 12.01 -11.50 -6.49
C ILE A 462 10.67 -11.93 -5.92
N ASN A 463 10.67 -12.41 -4.66
CA ASN A 463 9.45 -12.75 -3.94
C ASN A 463 8.84 -11.51 -3.28
N ALA A 464 7.66 -11.09 -3.75
CA ALA A 464 6.92 -9.95 -3.20
C ALA A 464 6.15 -10.26 -1.90
N PHE A 465 6.13 -11.49 -1.41
CA PHE A 465 5.13 -11.94 -0.42
C PHE A 465 5.73 -12.34 0.94
N ASP A 466 7.04 -12.44 1.06
CA ASP A 466 7.76 -12.61 2.33
C ASP A 466 8.25 -11.27 2.92
N GLN A 467 8.81 -11.29 4.15
CA GLN A 467 9.31 -10.11 4.85
C GLN A 467 10.40 -10.43 5.87
N PHE A 468 11.38 -11.28 5.54
CA PHE A 468 12.47 -11.67 6.46
C PHE A 468 13.27 -10.49 6.99
N GLY A 469 13.35 -9.37 6.25
CA GLY A 469 14.09 -8.17 6.62
C GLY A 469 13.65 -7.52 7.94
N VAL A 470 12.42 -7.77 8.40
CA VAL A 470 11.90 -7.21 9.66
C VAL A 470 12.10 -8.13 10.87
N GLU A 471 12.65 -9.35 10.70
CA GLU A 471 12.74 -10.34 11.79
C GLU A 471 13.97 -10.11 12.68
N LEU A 472 15.10 -9.72 12.13
CA LEU A 472 16.34 -9.51 12.90
C LEU A 472 16.16 -8.44 13.98
N GLY A 473 15.53 -7.31 13.66
CA GLY A 473 15.28 -6.23 14.62
C GLY A 473 14.45 -6.70 15.82
N LYS A 474 13.42 -7.53 15.58
CA LYS A 474 12.59 -8.12 16.64
C LYS A 474 13.39 -9.08 17.53
N GLN A 475 14.25 -9.91 16.93
CA GLN A 475 15.12 -10.82 17.69
C GLN A 475 16.06 -10.03 18.61
N VAL A 476 16.74 -9.01 18.07
CA VAL A 476 17.63 -8.15 18.84
C VAL A 476 16.86 -7.42 19.96
N ALA A 477 15.69 -6.85 19.68
CA ALA A 477 14.88 -6.17 20.70
C ALA A 477 14.54 -7.09 21.88
N ASN A 478 14.19 -8.35 21.59
CA ASN A 478 13.91 -9.33 22.64
C ASN A 478 15.14 -9.63 23.53
N THR A 479 16.36 -9.62 22.97
CA THR A 479 17.60 -9.81 23.76
C THR A 479 17.99 -8.59 24.58
N LEU A 480 17.56 -7.39 24.17
CA LEU A 480 17.87 -6.14 24.87
C LEU A 480 16.91 -5.83 26.03
N LEU A 481 15.69 -6.38 25.98
CA LEU A 481 14.68 -6.10 27.01
C LEU A 481 15.13 -6.48 28.46
N PRO A 482 15.78 -7.62 28.71
CA PRO A 482 16.37 -7.93 30.02
C PRO A 482 17.44 -6.91 30.44
N ALA A 483 18.32 -6.50 29.51
CA ALA A 483 19.36 -5.50 29.81
C ALA A 483 18.76 -4.13 30.20
N LEU A 484 17.70 -3.68 29.54
CA LEU A 484 16.95 -2.47 29.91
C LEU A 484 16.35 -2.58 31.31
N ARG A 485 15.95 -3.78 31.74
CA ARG A 485 15.42 -4.06 33.09
C ARG A 485 16.50 -4.28 34.16
N GLY A 486 17.78 -4.14 33.82
CA GLY A 486 18.89 -4.39 34.74
C GLY A 486 19.33 -5.85 34.86
N GLN A 487 18.81 -6.71 34.00
CA GLN A 487 19.09 -8.14 34.00
C GLN A 487 19.98 -8.49 32.79
N GLY A 488 21.32 -8.39 32.96
CA GLY A 488 22.28 -8.67 31.91
C GLY A 488 22.89 -7.41 31.25
N GLN A 489 23.64 -7.63 30.19
CA GLN A 489 24.32 -6.59 29.43
C GLN A 489 24.09 -6.78 27.93
N ALA A 490 24.10 -5.67 27.16
CA ALA A 490 24.10 -5.74 25.70
C ALA A 490 25.53 -6.09 25.22
N SER A 491 25.62 -6.89 24.17
CA SER A 491 26.91 -7.29 23.57
C SER A 491 27.54 -6.20 22.71
N ASP A 492 26.70 -5.36 22.07
CA ASP A 492 27.18 -4.22 21.29
C ASP A 492 27.55 -3.05 22.22
N PRO A 493 28.76 -2.50 22.11
CA PRO A 493 29.26 -1.49 23.05
C PRO A 493 28.50 -0.16 22.95
N VAL A 494 28.01 0.23 21.77
CA VAL A 494 27.21 1.45 21.60
C VAL A 494 25.86 1.27 22.27
N THR A 495 25.23 0.12 22.05
CA THR A 495 23.94 -0.23 22.67
C THR A 495 24.10 -0.30 24.22
N ALA A 496 25.18 -0.86 24.74
CA ALA A 496 25.42 -0.92 26.16
C ALA A 496 25.52 0.48 26.81
N GLU A 497 26.25 1.43 26.20
CA GLU A 497 26.34 2.82 26.65
C GLU A 497 24.94 3.52 26.60
N LEU A 498 24.20 3.32 25.53
CA LEU A 498 22.84 3.88 25.42
C LEU A 498 21.91 3.34 26.52
N ILE A 499 21.95 2.03 26.79
CA ILE A 499 21.18 1.42 27.89
C ILE A 499 21.57 2.04 29.23
N ALA A 500 22.89 2.26 29.48
CA ALA A 500 23.34 2.89 30.71
C ALA A 500 22.77 4.31 30.90
N ARG A 501 22.55 5.06 29.81
CA ARG A 501 21.90 6.39 29.84
C ARG A 501 20.39 6.30 30.04
N LEU A 502 19.71 5.34 29.42
CA LEU A 502 18.27 5.15 29.52
C LEU A 502 17.82 4.67 30.91
N ARG A 503 18.74 4.12 31.70
CA ARG A 503 18.47 3.61 33.07
C ARG A 503 18.80 4.65 34.16
N ARG A 504 19.29 5.82 33.82
CA ARG A 504 19.47 6.96 34.72
C ARG A 504 18.17 7.74 34.89
#